data_832467fa32ea3d75ea5df66177ae7bb0
#
_entry.id   832467fa32ea3d75ea5df66177ae7bb0
#
_cell.length_a   1.000
_cell.length_b   1.000
_cell.length_c   1.000
_cell.angle_alpha   90.00
_cell.angle_beta   90.00
_cell.angle_gamma   90.00
#
_symmetry.space_group_name_H-M   'P 1'
#
loop_
_entity.id
_entity.type
_entity.pdbx_description
1 polymer ?
#
loop_
_entity_poly.entity_id
_entity_poly.type
_entity_poly.pdbx_seq_one_letter_code
_entity_poly.pdbx_strand_id
1 'polypeptide(L)'
;MKSLSGYILLIIVLLLSASCGEEWKNAAEAGTKPLIFPDYRDVVIPSGIAPLNFRLEDEPRLTVAVMEGSSETLTLKGKKGIIIPSRKWKKLIDDNRGGSLKVSLYAAYNEGWKKYEPFSITISSDPIDPWIVYRLIAPGYETWSRMGIYQRELSSFRQETIVDNRLLPGACMN
;
A
#
# COMPACT_ATOMS: atom_id res chain seq x y z
N MET A 1 -22.90 -23.33 45.10
CA MET A 1 -22.06 -22.13 45.14
C MET A 1 -20.77 -22.20 44.29
N LYS A 2 -20.34 -23.38 43.81
CA LYS A 2 -19.10 -23.51 42.98
C LYS A 2 -19.25 -23.12 41.49
N SER A 3 -20.47 -23.05 40.96
CA SER A 3 -20.72 -22.74 39.53
C SER A 3 -20.69 -21.23 39.22
N LEU A 4 -21.17 -20.39 40.12
CA LEU A 4 -21.26 -18.93 39.93
C LEU A 4 -19.89 -18.27 39.85
N SER A 5 -18.91 -18.73 40.62
CA SER A 5 -17.53 -18.23 40.61
C SER A 5 -16.82 -18.51 39.29
N GLY A 6 -17.11 -19.66 38.64
CA GLY A 6 -16.55 -20.01 37.32
C GLY A 6 -17.06 -19.12 36.17
N TYR A 7 -18.35 -18.76 36.22
CA TYR A 7 -18.93 -17.84 35.21
C TYR A 7 -18.42 -16.42 35.38
N ILE A 8 -18.23 -15.94 36.60
CA ILE A 8 -17.67 -14.62 36.88
C ILE A 8 -16.22 -14.54 36.36
N LEU A 9 -15.42 -15.55 36.61
CA LEU A 9 -14.03 -15.62 36.11
C LEU A 9 -13.99 -15.63 34.58
N LEU A 10 -14.87 -16.38 33.93
CA LEU A 10 -14.97 -16.45 32.47
C LEU A 10 -15.37 -15.09 31.86
N ILE A 11 -16.31 -14.39 32.48
CA ILE A 11 -16.74 -13.05 32.03
C ILE A 11 -15.62 -12.02 32.20
N ILE A 12 -14.85 -12.08 33.29
CA ILE A 12 -13.69 -11.18 33.52
C ILE A 12 -12.60 -11.43 32.44
N VAL A 13 -12.31 -12.68 32.10
CA VAL A 13 -11.34 -13.04 31.03
C VAL A 13 -11.83 -12.57 29.66
N LEU A 14 -13.13 -12.68 29.38
CA LEU A 14 -13.71 -12.16 28.11
C LEU A 14 -13.66 -10.63 28.04
N LEU A 15 -13.86 -9.92 29.15
CA LEU A 15 -13.79 -8.45 29.20
C LEU A 15 -12.35 -7.92 29.06
N LEU A 16 -11.35 -8.67 29.54
CA LEU A 16 -9.93 -8.32 29.38
C LEU A 16 -9.41 -8.52 27.96
N SER A 17 -10.03 -9.39 27.16
CA SER A 17 -9.66 -9.61 25.74
C SER A 17 -10.22 -8.56 24.77
N ALA A 18 -11.16 -7.72 25.18
CA ALA A 18 -11.79 -6.69 24.33
C ALA A 18 -10.97 -5.38 24.22
N SER A 19 -9.89 -5.21 25.00
CA SER A 19 -9.11 -3.95 25.04
C SER A 19 -7.99 -3.85 24.00
N CYS A 20 -7.82 -4.82 23.10
CA CYS A 20 -6.67 -4.85 22.19
C CYS A 20 -7.05 -4.36 20.79
N GLY A 21 -7.21 -3.03 20.56
CA GLY A 21 -7.63 -2.65 19.23
C GLY A 21 -7.17 -1.30 18.67
N GLU A 22 -7.09 -0.23 19.45
CA GLU A 22 -6.98 1.12 18.86
C GLU A 22 -6.01 2.05 19.62
N GLU A 23 -4.98 1.50 20.24
CA GLU A 23 -3.93 2.28 20.94
C GLU A 23 -3.30 3.36 20.06
N TRP A 24 -3.26 3.11 18.73
CA TRP A 24 -2.74 4.05 17.75
C TRP A 24 -3.53 5.37 17.67
N LYS A 25 -4.79 5.40 18.12
CA LYS A 25 -5.60 6.64 18.17
C LYS A 25 -5.08 7.66 19.17
N ASN A 26 -4.36 7.20 20.19
CA ASN A 26 -3.74 8.03 21.23
C ASN A 26 -2.24 8.27 20.95
N ALA A 27 -1.79 8.12 19.69
CA ALA A 27 -0.41 8.30 19.30
C ALA A 27 0.07 9.74 19.51
N ALA A 28 1.31 9.90 19.99
CA ALA A 28 1.95 11.21 20.08
C ALA A 28 2.23 11.77 18.70
N GLU A 29 2.02 13.08 18.51
CA GLU A 29 2.33 13.76 17.25
C GLU A 29 3.84 13.75 17.00
N ALA A 30 4.25 13.34 15.80
CA ALA A 30 5.65 13.33 15.39
C ALA A 30 6.15 14.71 14.92
N GLY A 31 5.23 15.62 14.53
CA GLY A 31 5.54 16.95 14.02
C GLY A 31 6.30 16.96 12.69
N THR A 32 6.30 15.85 11.97
CA THR A 32 6.99 15.69 10.68
C THR A 32 6.17 14.83 9.73
N LYS A 33 6.37 15.01 8.42
CA LYS A 33 5.84 14.10 7.41
C LYS A 33 6.57 12.75 7.48
N PRO A 34 5.87 11.63 7.19
CA PRO A 34 6.48 10.30 7.19
C PRO A 34 7.46 10.15 6.03
N LEU A 35 8.58 9.47 6.24
CA LEU A 35 9.45 9.01 5.17
C LEU A 35 8.95 7.63 4.71
N ILE A 36 8.41 7.57 3.50
CA ILE A 36 7.84 6.34 2.91
C ILE A 36 8.57 5.95 1.63
N PHE A 37 8.66 4.65 1.40
CA PHE A 37 9.22 4.10 0.16
C PHE A 37 8.24 3.09 -0.49
N PRO A 38 7.91 3.25 -1.79
CA PRO A 38 8.17 4.42 -2.64
C PRO A 38 7.51 5.69 -2.11
N ASP A 39 8.05 6.87 -2.47
CA ASP A 39 7.51 8.15 -2.02
C ASP A 39 6.26 8.53 -2.82
N TYR A 40 5.10 8.38 -2.20
CA TYR A 40 3.80 8.72 -2.77
C TYR A 40 3.16 9.94 -2.08
N ARG A 41 3.95 10.75 -1.38
CA ARG A 41 3.44 11.93 -0.69
C ARG A 41 3.12 13.05 -1.68
N ASP A 42 1.92 13.58 -1.57
CA ASP A 42 1.44 14.75 -2.32
C ASP A 42 1.55 14.58 -3.86
N VAL A 43 1.35 13.34 -4.34
CA VAL A 43 1.41 13.00 -5.77
C VAL A 43 0.03 13.07 -6.44
N VAL A 44 0.04 13.24 -7.75
CA VAL A 44 -1.13 13.05 -8.61
C VAL A 44 -1.04 11.69 -9.29
N ILE A 45 -2.08 10.90 -9.20
CA ILE A 45 -2.16 9.57 -9.81
C ILE A 45 -3.33 9.49 -10.79
N PRO A 46 -3.23 8.67 -11.85
CA PRO A 46 -4.36 8.38 -12.71
C PRO A 46 -5.37 7.46 -12.01
N SER A 47 -6.63 7.58 -12.42
CA SER A 47 -7.65 6.61 -12.05
C SER A 47 -7.34 5.27 -12.73
N GLY A 48 -7.40 4.16 -11.99
CA GLY A 48 -7.14 2.82 -12.53
C GLY A 48 -5.71 2.32 -12.38
N ILE A 49 -4.83 3.05 -11.66
CA ILE A 49 -3.49 2.55 -11.32
C ILE A 49 -3.55 1.44 -10.25
N ALA A 50 -2.56 0.55 -10.29
CA ALA A 50 -2.37 -0.50 -9.27
C ALA A 50 -2.20 0.09 -7.85
N PRO A 51 -2.49 -0.71 -6.80
CA PRO A 51 -2.35 -0.26 -5.43
C PRO A 51 -0.98 0.33 -5.12
N LEU A 52 -0.95 1.51 -4.52
CA LEU A 52 0.27 2.17 -4.08
C LEU A 52 0.73 1.57 -2.75
N ASN A 53 1.29 0.38 -2.80
CA ASN A 53 1.85 -0.27 -1.63
C ASN A 53 3.15 0.46 -1.22
N PHE A 54 3.32 0.69 0.08
CA PHE A 54 4.48 1.40 0.59
C PHE A 54 4.90 0.89 1.97
N ARG A 55 6.08 1.28 2.43
CA ARG A 55 6.57 1.06 3.79
C ARG A 55 7.14 2.36 4.36
N LEU A 56 7.18 2.47 5.68
CA LEU A 56 7.99 3.48 6.35
C LEU A 56 9.46 3.07 6.29
N GLU A 57 10.35 4.02 6.04
CA GLU A 57 11.80 3.76 5.92
C GLU A 57 12.46 3.38 7.24
N ASP A 58 11.92 3.88 8.35
CA ASP A 58 12.42 3.65 9.71
C ASP A 58 11.93 2.33 10.35
N GLU A 59 11.26 1.47 9.57
CA GLU A 59 10.89 0.09 9.88
C GLU A 59 10.24 -0.10 11.27
N PRO A 60 9.11 0.54 11.57
CA PRO A 60 8.42 0.37 12.84
C PRO A 60 7.89 -1.07 13.01
N ARG A 61 7.60 -1.48 14.26
CA ARG A 61 7.01 -2.79 14.56
C ARG A 61 5.64 -3.02 13.91
N LEU A 62 4.87 -1.94 13.78
CA LEU A 62 3.56 -1.94 13.15
C LEU A 62 3.26 -0.55 12.58
N THR A 63 2.75 -0.51 11.36
CA THR A 63 2.22 0.71 10.73
C THR A 63 0.71 0.59 10.58
N VAL A 64 0.00 1.67 10.88
CA VAL A 64 -1.41 1.83 10.55
C VAL A 64 -1.54 2.98 9.57
N ALA A 65 -2.18 2.73 8.43
CA ALA A 65 -2.52 3.74 7.44
C ALA A 65 -4.03 3.94 7.41
N VAL A 66 -4.47 5.19 7.53
CA VAL A 66 -5.86 5.60 7.40
C VAL A 66 -5.95 6.47 6.16
N MET A 67 -6.67 5.99 5.14
CA MET A 67 -6.91 6.67 3.87
C MET A 67 -8.36 7.15 3.86
N GLU A 68 -8.54 8.46 3.93
CA GLU A 68 -9.85 9.11 3.99
C GLU A 68 -10.20 9.65 2.60
N GLY A 69 -11.27 9.14 2.02
CA GLY A 69 -11.89 9.64 0.80
C GLY A 69 -13.17 10.41 1.09
N SER A 70 -13.89 10.79 0.04
CA SER A 70 -15.15 11.55 0.13
C SER A 70 -16.28 10.75 0.78
N SER A 71 -16.35 9.44 0.55
CA SER A 71 -17.46 8.58 0.96
C SER A 71 -17.05 7.48 1.94
N GLU A 72 -15.80 7.08 1.96
CA GLU A 72 -15.33 5.98 2.81
C GLU A 72 -13.91 6.21 3.33
N THR A 73 -13.62 5.53 4.43
CA THR A 73 -12.29 5.49 5.05
C THR A 73 -11.77 4.07 5.03
N LEU A 74 -10.55 3.89 4.53
CA LEU A 74 -9.85 2.62 4.50
C LEU A 74 -8.74 2.61 5.56
N THR A 75 -8.86 1.73 6.56
CA THR A 75 -7.81 1.51 7.56
C THR A 75 -7.08 0.22 7.27
N LEU A 76 -5.76 0.29 7.19
CA LEU A 76 -4.86 -0.82 6.89
C LEU A 76 -3.78 -0.92 7.96
N LYS A 77 -3.34 -2.14 8.26
CA LYS A 77 -2.26 -2.43 9.21
C LYS A 77 -1.22 -3.33 8.57
N GLY A 78 0.06 -3.03 8.79
CA GLY A 78 1.15 -3.83 8.25
C GLY A 78 2.43 -3.74 9.07
N LYS A 79 3.11 -4.89 9.27
CA LYS A 79 4.39 -4.96 10.01
C LYS A 79 5.60 -4.60 9.15
N LYS A 80 5.60 -4.98 7.87
CA LYS A 80 6.70 -4.74 6.93
C LYS A 80 6.38 -3.67 5.89
N GLY A 81 5.16 -3.15 5.92
CA GLY A 81 4.65 -2.18 4.97
C GLY A 81 3.13 -2.29 4.85
N ILE A 82 2.56 -1.33 4.17
CA ILE A 82 1.13 -1.27 3.89
C ILE A 82 0.88 -1.91 2.53
N ILE A 83 0.12 -3.00 2.55
CA ILE A 83 -0.36 -3.69 1.35
C ILE A 83 -1.85 -3.40 1.20
N ILE A 84 -2.20 -2.76 0.12
CA ILE A 84 -3.56 -2.31 -0.14
C ILE A 84 -4.27 -3.38 -0.98
N PRO A 85 -5.37 -3.98 -0.51
CA PRO A 85 -6.12 -4.95 -1.29
C PRO A 85 -6.68 -4.30 -2.56
N SER A 86 -6.39 -4.89 -3.74
CA SER A 86 -6.71 -4.31 -5.05
C SER A 86 -8.19 -3.94 -5.21
N ARG A 87 -9.12 -4.76 -4.69
CA ARG A 87 -10.55 -4.48 -4.77
C ARG A 87 -10.95 -3.24 -3.96
N LYS A 88 -10.39 -3.07 -2.75
CA LYS A 88 -10.65 -1.90 -1.90
C LYS A 88 -10.02 -0.64 -2.49
N TRP A 89 -8.80 -0.79 -3.03
CA TRP A 89 -8.10 0.29 -3.70
C TRP A 89 -8.88 0.81 -4.92
N LYS A 90 -9.29 -0.10 -5.80
CA LYS A 90 -10.08 0.25 -6.98
C LYS A 90 -11.34 1.04 -6.60
N LYS A 91 -12.10 0.55 -5.62
CA LYS A 91 -13.30 1.25 -5.13
C LYS A 91 -12.96 2.64 -4.60
N LEU A 92 -11.94 2.74 -3.74
CA LEU A 92 -11.52 4.01 -3.14
C LEU A 92 -11.13 5.03 -4.20
N ILE A 93 -10.38 4.62 -5.25
CA ILE A 93 -9.99 5.51 -6.36
C ILE A 93 -11.20 5.90 -7.21
N ASP A 94 -12.05 4.95 -7.59
CA ASP A 94 -13.21 5.21 -8.43
C ASP A 94 -14.17 6.20 -7.76
N ASP A 95 -14.39 6.07 -6.45
CA ASP A 95 -15.25 6.96 -5.66
C ASP A 95 -14.65 8.38 -5.46
N ASN A 96 -13.34 8.54 -5.67
CA ASN A 96 -12.63 9.81 -5.45
C ASN A 96 -11.98 10.38 -6.72
N ARG A 97 -12.44 9.96 -7.89
CA ARG A 97 -11.95 10.47 -9.18
C ARG A 97 -12.14 12.00 -9.30
N GLY A 98 -11.06 12.70 -9.67
CA GLY A 98 -11.03 14.17 -9.70
C GLY A 98 -10.92 14.85 -8.32
N GLY A 99 -10.80 14.05 -7.26
CA GLY A 99 -10.63 14.49 -5.88
C GLY A 99 -9.29 14.08 -5.28
N SER A 100 -9.23 14.00 -3.96
CA SER A 100 -8.02 13.59 -3.25
C SER A 100 -8.32 12.70 -2.06
N LEU A 101 -7.37 11.85 -1.73
CA LEU A 101 -7.34 11.05 -0.51
C LEU A 101 -6.42 11.72 0.49
N LYS A 102 -6.85 11.84 1.73
CA LYS A 102 -5.98 12.20 2.85
C LYS A 102 -5.44 10.94 3.48
N VAL A 103 -4.12 10.84 3.62
CA VAL A 103 -3.45 9.68 4.20
C VAL A 103 -2.81 10.07 5.52
N SER A 104 -3.26 9.44 6.60
CA SER A 104 -2.70 9.58 7.95
C SER A 104 -1.97 8.31 8.34
N LEU A 105 -0.72 8.42 8.81
CA LEU A 105 0.11 7.29 9.21
C LEU A 105 0.39 7.32 10.71
N TYR A 106 0.30 6.13 11.30
CA TYR A 106 0.63 5.87 12.69
C TYR A 106 1.63 4.72 12.75
N ALA A 107 2.63 4.84 13.58
CA ALA A 107 3.69 3.85 13.68
C ALA A 107 3.98 3.48 15.14
N ALA A 108 4.09 2.18 15.41
CA ALA A 108 4.45 1.66 16.72
C ALA A 108 5.95 1.43 16.82
N TYR A 109 6.59 2.10 17.77
CA TYR A 109 8.00 1.94 18.15
C TYR A 109 8.12 1.35 19.55
N ASN A 110 9.35 1.18 20.03
CA ASN A 110 9.58 0.72 21.40
C ASN A 110 9.11 1.75 22.45
N GLU A 111 9.21 3.04 22.10
CA GLU A 111 8.83 4.17 22.94
C GLU A 111 7.33 4.48 22.91
N GLY A 112 6.56 3.81 22.03
CA GLY A 112 5.13 4.02 21.89
C GLY A 112 4.67 4.30 20.47
N TRP A 113 3.46 4.81 20.32
CA TRP A 113 2.88 5.17 19.04
C TRP A 113 3.19 6.61 18.65
N LYS A 114 3.55 6.82 17.38
CA LYS A 114 3.73 8.14 16.76
C LYS A 114 2.72 8.32 15.64
N LYS A 115 2.15 9.51 15.54
CA LYS A 115 1.29 9.96 14.45
C LYS A 115 2.05 10.99 13.61
N TYR A 116 2.19 10.73 12.33
CA TYR A 116 2.83 11.64 11.38
C TYR A 116 1.86 12.68 10.84
N GLU A 117 2.40 13.79 10.34
CA GLU A 117 1.63 14.75 9.58
C GLU A 117 1.02 14.07 8.34
N PRO A 118 -0.27 14.31 8.06
CA PRO A 118 -0.93 13.69 6.92
C PRO A 118 -0.38 14.24 5.59
N PHE A 119 -0.53 13.46 4.53
CA PHE A 119 -0.26 13.86 3.17
C PHE A 119 -1.45 13.53 2.27
N SER A 120 -1.46 14.07 1.05
CA SER A 120 -2.55 13.87 0.09
C SER A 120 -2.10 13.06 -1.12
N ILE A 121 -3.04 12.30 -1.70
CA ILE A 121 -2.90 11.67 -3.01
C ILE A 121 -4.06 12.19 -3.85
N THR A 122 -3.76 12.96 -4.90
CA THR A 122 -4.77 13.48 -5.83
C THR A 122 -5.04 12.48 -6.94
N ILE A 123 -6.30 12.26 -7.25
CA ILE A 123 -6.72 11.33 -8.30
C ILE A 123 -7.18 12.14 -9.50
N SER A 124 -6.50 11.98 -10.64
CA SER A 124 -6.90 12.64 -11.88
C SER A 124 -8.28 12.19 -12.35
N SER A 125 -9.05 13.11 -12.91
CA SER A 125 -10.25 12.79 -13.66
C SER A 125 -9.97 12.18 -15.03
N ASP A 126 -8.76 12.42 -15.57
CA ASP A 126 -8.40 12.00 -16.92
C ASP A 126 -8.23 10.48 -16.99
N PRO A 127 -8.71 9.86 -18.07
CA PRO A 127 -8.47 8.45 -18.29
C PRO A 127 -7.00 8.20 -18.65
N ILE A 128 -6.52 7.01 -18.36
CA ILE A 128 -5.21 6.52 -18.76
C ILE A 128 -5.37 5.21 -19.52
N ASP A 129 -4.49 4.98 -20.49
CA ASP A 129 -4.44 3.69 -21.17
C ASP A 129 -4.15 2.58 -20.15
N PRO A 130 -4.85 1.45 -20.23
CA PRO A 130 -4.73 0.38 -19.25
C PRO A 130 -3.38 -0.36 -19.31
N TRP A 131 -2.62 -0.16 -20.38
CA TRP A 131 -1.37 -0.85 -20.64
C TRP A 131 -0.23 0.11 -20.94
N ILE A 132 0.96 -0.24 -20.45
CA ILE A 132 2.22 0.36 -20.88
C ILE A 132 3.09 -0.69 -21.56
N VAL A 133 3.66 -0.34 -22.70
CA VAL A 133 4.64 -1.17 -23.41
C VAL A 133 6.02 -0.56 -23.22
N TYR A 134 6.99 -1.38 -22.89
CA TYR A 134 8.35 -0.95 -22.65
C TYR A 134 9.37 -2.00 -23.04
N ARG A 135 10.57 -1.54 -23.36
CA ARG A 135 11.73 -2.41 -23.61
C ARG A 135 12.54 -2.54 -22.31
N LEU A 136 12.82 -3.77 -21.92
CA LEU A 136 13.75 -4.06 -20.84
C LEU A 136 15.10 -4.44 -21.45
N ILE A 137 16.14 -3.69 -21.08
CA ILE A 137 17.52 -3.92 -21.49
C ILE A 137 18.30 -4.24 -20.23
N ALA A 138 18.80 -5.48 -20.13
CA ALA A 138 19.66 -5.87 -19.02
C ALA A 138 21.01 -5.13 -19.10
N PRO A 139 21.69 -4.85 -17.97
CA PRO A 139 23.03 -4.31 -17.97
C PRO A 139 23.97 -5.16 -18.85
N GLY A 140 24.95 -4.52 -19.50
CA GLY A 140 25.80 -5.15 -20.51
C GLY A 140 26.66 -6.34 -20.04
N TYR A 141 26.76 -6.57 -18.73
CA TYR A 141 27.40 -7.74 -18.12
C TYR A 141 26.42 -8.90 -17.87
N GLU A 142 25.11 -8.66 -18.00
CA GLU A 142 24.10 -9.73 -17.98
C GLU A 142 23.89 -10.30 -19.38
N THR A 143 23.48 -11.55 -19.43
CA THR A 143 23.18 -12.23 -20.70
C THR A 143 22.12 -11.46 -21.48
N TRP A 144 22.46 -11.00 -22.67
CA TRP A 144 21.59 -10.30 -23.62
C TRP A 144 20.32 -11.08 -23.98
N SER A 145 20.26 -12.37 -23.66
CA SER A 145 19.07 -13.22 -23.74
C SER A 145 17.90 -12.75 -22.87
N ARG A 146 18.12 -11.79 -21.97
CA ARG A 146 17.05 -11.20 -21.13
C ARG A 146 16.45 -9.92 -21.69
N MET A 147 16.90 -9.46 -22.84
CA MET A 147 16.27 -8.32 -23.51
C MET A 147 14.93 -8.70 -24.09
N GLY A 148 13.96 -7.80 -24.00
CA GLY A 148 12.62 -8.05 -24.53
C GLY A 148 11.74 -6.83 -24.50
N ILE A 149 10.62 -6.93 -25.20
CA ILE A 149 9.50 -5.99 -25.14
C ILE A 149 8.41 -6.62 -24.30
N TYR A 150 7.97 -5.88 -23.35
CA TYR A 150 6.96 -6.30 -22.35
C TYR A 150 5.78 -5.34 -22.36
N GLN A 151 4.62 -5.84 -22.03
CA GLN A 151 3.49 -5.01 -21.65
C GLN A 151 3.14 -5.23 -20.18
N ARG A 152 2.72 -4.16 -19.53
CA ARG A 152 2.27 -4.19 -18.15
C ARG A 152 0.92 -3.55 -18.01
N GLU A 153 0.01 -4.25 -17.36
CA GLU A 153 -1.28 -3.71 -16.99
C GLU A 153 -1.12 -2.71 -15.82
N LEU A 154 -1.58 -1.48 -16.00
CA LEU A 154 -1.39 -0.42 -15.01
C LEU A 154 -2.29 -0.58 -13.78
N SER A 155 -3.42 -1.28 -13.91
CA SER A 155 -4.35 -1.55 -12.81
C SER A 155 -3.90 -2.69 -11.88
N SER A 156 -2.85 -3.41 -12.26
CA SER A 156 -2.30 -4.56 -11.52
C SER A 156 -0.78 -4.58 -11.62
N PHE A 157 -0.15 -5.64 -11.09
CA PHE A 157 1.29 -5.88 -11.25
C PHE A 157 1.59 -6.91 -12.33
N ARG A 158 0.59 -7.26 -13.16
CA ARG A 158 0.74 -8.24 -14.22
C ARG A 158 1.59 -7.71 -15.35
N GLN A 159 2.64 -8.46 -15.68
CA GLN A 159 3.54 -8.19 -16.80
C GLN A 159 3.49 -9.38 -17.77
N GLU A 160 3.44 -9.08 -19.05
CA GLU A 160 3.46 -10.08 -20.12
C GLU A 160 4.60 -9.79 -21.09
N THR A 161 5.24 -10.84 -21.58
CA THR A 161 6.25 -10.73 -22.62
C THR A 161 5.56 -10.65 -23.98
N ILE A 162 5.80 -9.59 -24.72
CA ILE A 162 5.34 -9.46 -26.13
C ILE A 162 6.33 -10.21 -27.03
N VAL A 163 7.60 -9.91 -26.86
CA VAL A 163 8.68 -10.56 -27.62
C VAL A 163 9.97 -10.52 -26.80
N ASP A 164 10.76 -11.57 -26.84
CA ASP A 164 12.09 -11.62 -26.23
C ASP A 164 13.10 -12.33 -27.14
N ASN A 165 14.38 -12.24 -26.80
CA ASN A 165 15.48 -12.81 -27.59
C ASN A 165 15.45 -14.35 -27.70
N ARG A 166 14.58 -15.03 -26.94
CA ARG A 166 14.44 -16.50 -27.00
C ARG A 166 13.52 -16.98 -28.10
N LEU A 167 12.70 -16.07 -28.67
CA LEU A 167 11.78 -16.40 -29.78
C LEU A 167 12.53 -16.71 -31.08
N LEU A 168 13.71 -16.13 -31.29
CA LEU A 168 14.55 -16.39 -32.45
C LEU A 168 15.95 -16.78 -31.97
N PRO A 169 16.25 -18.06 -31.82
CA PRO A 169 17.58 -18.52 -31.43
C PRO A 169 18.65 -17.99 -32.38
N GLY A 170 19.64 -17.26 -31.86
CA GLY A 170 20.73 -16.68 -32.64
C GLY A 170 20.42 -15.31 -33.26
N ALA A 171 19.24 -14.74 -33.14
CA ALA A 171 18.91 -13.40 -33.61
C ALA A 171 18.99 -12.38 -32.44
N CYS A 172 19.59 -11.23 -32.72
CA CYS A 172 19.62 -10.09 -31.82
C CYS A 172 18.43 -9.17 -32.14
N MET A 173 17.62 -8.88 -31.17
CA MET A 173 16.59 -7.83 -31.28
C MET A 173 17.22 -6.48 -30.96
N ASN A 174 17.65 -5.77 -31.98
CA ASN A 174 18.15 -4.39 -31.89
C ASN A 174 16.99 -3.39 -31.96
#